data_b353651e1bbd80a13c60012b2d4e9d3c
#
_entry.id   b353651e1bbd80a13c60012b2d4e9d3c
#
_cell.length_a   1.000
_cell.length_b   1.000
_cell.length_c   1.000
_cell.angle_alpha   90.00
_cell.angle_beta   90.00
_cell.angle_gamma   90.00
#
_symmetry.space_group_name_H-M   'P 1'
#
loop_
_entity.id
_entity.type
_entity.pdbx_description
1 polymer ?
#
loop_
_entity_poly.entity_id
_entity_poly.type
_entity_poly.pdbx_seq_one_letter_code
_entity_poly.pdbx_strand_id
1 'polypeptide(L)'
;MKPALVTGASGFVGWHVARTLLEKNIPVRALVRENSKVPDLAVERCVGDLRDAASLRRAAQGCSTVFHVAADYRLWSRKPEEMYASNVEGTRNVMDAALAARVDRVVYTSTVGCIGIPKSGVGDETQPVTLEEMSGDYKRSKFQAEQVALEFAHAGFPVAVSYTHLTLPTIYSV
;
A
#
# COMPACT_ATOMS: atom_id res chain seq x y z
N MET A 1 -5.58 9.11 21.43
CA MET A 1 -5.51 9.31 19.97
C MET A 1 -5.76 7.95 19.32
N LYS A 2 -6.56 7.88 18.25
CA LYS A 2 -6.80 6.62 17.53
C LYS A 2 -5.53 6.22 16.77
N PRO A 3 -5.17 4.92 16.71
CA PRO A 3 -3.98 4.48 15.99
C PRO A 3 -4.13 4.60 14.47
N ALA A 4 -2.98 4.68 13.78
CA ALA A 4 -2.90 4.46 12.35
C ALA A 4 -2.59 2.97 12.08
N LEU A 5 -3.34 2.34 11.18
CA LEU A 5 -3.03 1.00 10.69
C LEU A 5 -1.97 1.09 9.60
N VAL A 6 -0.88 0.34 9.74
CA VAL A 6 0.15 0.21 8.71
C VAL A 6 0.22 -1.24 8.26
N THR A 7 -0.07 -1.50 6.98
CA THR A 7 0.22 -2.79 6.38
C THR A 7 1.64 -2.77 5.81
N GLY A 8 2.34 -3.90 5.87
CA GLY A 8 3.71 -3.97 5.37
C GLY A 8 4.78 -3.34 6.28
N ALA A 9 4.46 -3.11 7.55
CA ALA A 9 5.39 -2.54 8.54
C ALA A 9 6.65 -3.39 8.79
N SER A 10 6.67 -4.65 8.39
CA SER A 10 7.85 -5.53 8.42
C SER A 10 8.79 -5.34 7.23
N GLY A 11 8.38 -4.58 6.21
CA GLY A 11 9.19 -4.23 5.04
C GLY A 11 9.79 -2.84 5.17
N PHE A 12 10.72 -2.50 4.25
CA PHE A 12 11.49 -1.25 4.31
C PHE A 12 10.60 0.00 4.36
N VAL A 13 9.74 0.21 3.37
CA VAL A 13 8.90 1.43 3.31
C VAL A 13 7.91 1.49 4.48
N GLY A 14 7.22 0.38 4.76
CA GLY A 14 6.24 0.34 5.85
C GLY A 14 6.87 0.53 7.24
N TRP A 15 8.09 0.05 7.45
CA TRP A 15 8.85 0.31 8.67
C TRP A 15 9.12 1.81 8.86
N HIS A 16 9.59 2.50 7.79
CA HIS A 16 9.83 3.94 7.84
C HIS A 16 8.55 4.75 8.05
N VAL A 17 7.42 4.34 7.44
CA VAL A 17 6.11 4.95 7.70
C VAL A 17 5.73 4.78 9.17
N ALA A 18 5.82 3.57 9.71
CA ALA A 18 5.50 3.30 11.11
C ALA A 18 6.39 4.10 12.08
N ARG A 19 7.69 4.15 11.82
CA ARG A 19 8.65 4.94 12.58
C ARG A 19 8.29 6.43 12.58
N THR A 20 8.07 7.01 11.39
CA THR A 20 7.73 8.43 11.26
C THR A 20 6.43 8.79 11.99
N LEU A 21 5.44 7.90 11.97
CA LEU A 21 4.21 8.09 12.73
C LEU A 21 4.46 8.11 14.24
N LEU A 22 5.27 7.17 14.74
CA LEU A 22 5.63 7.12 16.16
C LEU A 22 6.43 8.36 16.61
N GLU A 23 7.37 8.82 15.78
CA GLU A 23 8.13 10.07 16.02
C GLU A 23 7.21 11.31 16.10
N LYS A 24 6.05 11.25 15.43
CA LYS A 24 4.99 12.26 15.49
C LYS A 24 3.97 12.00 16.62
N ASN A 25 4.24 11.07 17.53
CA ASN A 25 3.36 10.65 18.62
C ASN A 25 2.00 10.10 18.13
N ILE A 26 1.94 9.53 16.93
CA ILE A 26 0.77 8.84 16.41
C ILE A 26 0.93 7.34 16.72
N PRO A 27 0.03 6.74 17.52
CA PRO A 27 0.08 5.31 17.80
C PRO A 27 -0.05 4.50 16.51
N VAL A 28 0.71 3.41 16.40
CA VAL A 28 0.72 2.57 15.21
C VAL A 28 0.23 1.17 15.55
N ARG A 29 -0.74 0.69 14.77
CA ARG A 29 -1.08 -0.72 14.68
C ARG A 29 -0.48 -1.29 13.39
N ALA A 30 0.36 -2.32 13.51
CA ALA A 30 1.01 -2.97 12.39
C ALA A 30 0.29 -4.28 12.03
N LEU A 31 -0.27 -4.37 10.82
CA LEU A 31 -0.71 -5.66 10.27
C LEU A 31 0.50 -6.47 9.88
N VAL A 32 0.69 -7.62 10.49
CA VAL A 32 1.83 -8.50 10.27
C VAL A 32 1.39 -9.95 10.10
N ARG A 33 2.09 -10.70 9.28
CA ARG A 33 1.92 -12.16 9.26
C ARG A 33 2.49 -12.75 10.55
N GLU A 34 2.03 -13.92 10.93
CA GLU A 34 2.35 -14.55 12.22
C GLU A 34 3.84 -14.57 12.55
N ASN A 35 4.66 -14.94 11.59
CA ASN A 35 6.13 -15.06 11.74
C ASN A 35 6.89 -13.77 11.38
N SER A 36 6.19 -12.69 11.03
CA SER A 36 6.84 -11.41 10.69
C SER A 36 7.17 -10.62 11.95
N LYS A 37 8.31 -9.94 11.93
CA LYS A 37 8.76 -9.05 13.00
C LYS A 37 8.74 -7.60 12.50
N VAL A 38 8.46 -6.68 13.41
CA VAL A 38 8.67 -5.24 13.21
C VAL A 38 9.74 -4.85 14.24
N PRO A 39 11.03 -4.89 13.88
CA PRO A 39 12.10 -4.66 14.83
C PRO A 39 12.12 -3.20 15.30
N ASP A 40 12.51 -3.01 16.54
CA ASP A 40 12.84 -1.71 17.15
C ASP A 40 11.75 -0.64 17.13
N LEU A 41 10.48 -1.02 16.94
CA LEU A 41 9.34 -0.11 16.97
C LEU A 41 8.30 -0.55 18.00
N ALA A 42 7.83 0.39 18.79
CA ALA A 42 6.76 0.20 19.77
C ALA A 42 5.38 0.26 19.07
N VAL A 43 5.04 -0.79 18.30
CA VAL A 43 3.78 -0.89 17.58
C VAL A 43 2.85 -1.93 18.20
N GLU A 44 1.54 -1.68 18.13
CA GLU A 44 0.53 -2.71 18.39
C GLU A 44 0.54 -3.71 17.24
N ARG A 45 0.92 -4.97 17.49
CA ARG A 45 0.92 -6.02 16.48
C ARG A 45 -0.49 -6.60 16.30
N CYS A 46 -0.98 -6.59 15.08
CA CYS A 46 -2.21 -7.28 14.69
C CYS A 46 -1.85 -8.36 13.65
N VAL A 47 -2.04 -9.63 14.01
CA VAL A 47 -1.77 -10.73 13.08
C VAL A 47 -2.88 -10.85 12.06
N GLY A 48 -2.50 -10.91 10.77
CA GLY A 48 -3.41 -11.04 9.65
C GLY A 48 -2.70 -11.13 8.30
N ASP A 49 -3.49 -11.29 7.25
CA ASP A 49 -3.03 -11.37 5.85
C ASP A 49 -3.94 -10.51 4.97
N LEU A 50 -3.40 -9.92 3.90
CA LEU A 50 -4.18 -9.12 2.94
C LEU A 50 -5.31 -9.92 2.30
N ARG A 51 -5.14 -11.22 2.17
CA ARG A 51 -6.13 -12.14 1.59
C ARG A 51 -7.20 -12.59 2.59
N ASP A 52 -7.04 -12.24 3.87
CA ASP A 52 -8.02 -12.51 4.93
C ASP A 52 -8.79 -11.24 5.32
N ALA A 53 -9.93 -11.03 4.68
CA ALA A 53 -10.80 -9.89 4.92
C ALA A 53 -11.26 -9.77 6.39
N ALA A 54 -11.39 -10.90 7.12
CA ALA A 54 -11.78 -10.87 8.52
C ALA A 54 -10.65 -10.31 9.41
N SER A 55 -9.40 -10.69 9.15
CA SER A 55 -8.25 -10.14 9.87
C SER A 55 -8.09 -8.63 9.61
N LEU A 56 -8.33 -8.18 8.38
CA LEU A 56 -8.27 -6.76 8.02
C LEU A 56 -9.35 -5.93 8.71
N ARG A 57 -10.58 -6.45 8.77
CA ARG A 57 -11.66 -5.78 9.52
C ARG A 57 -11.31 -5.60 11.00
N ARG A 58 -10.76 -6.65 11.65
CA ARG A 58 -10.27 -6.53 13.04
C ARG A 58 -9.13 -5.51 13.16
N ALA A 59 -8.19 -5.53 12.22
CA ALA A 59 -7.04 -4.62 12.23
C ALA A 59 -7.44 -3.14 12.05
N ALA A 60 -8.39 -2.85 11.16
CA ALA A 60 -8.84 -1.49 10.88
C ALA A 60 -9.75 -0.90 11.97
N GLN A 61 -10.38 -1.75 12.79
CA GLN A 61 -11.32 -1.30 13.80
C GLN A 61 -10.69 -0.34 14.80
N GLY A 62 -11.30 0.84 14.95
CA GLY A 62 -10.84 1.89 15.86
C GLY A 62 -9.62 2.68 15.37
N CYS A 63 -9.12 2.41 14.18
CA CYS A 63 -8.07 3.23 13.56
C CYS A 63 -8.64 4.53 12.98
N SER A 64 -7.78 5.56 12.88
CA SER A 64 -8.13 6.81 12.20
C SER A 64 -7.69 6.82 10.74
N THR A 65 -6.58 6.19 10.43
CA THR A 65 -5.97 6.22 9.10
C THR A 65 -5.40 4.84 8.77
N VAL A 66 -5.43 4.47 7.49
CA VAL A 66 -4.76 3.27 7.00
C VAL A 66 -3.64 3.68 6.03
N PHE A 67 -2.43 3.22 6.30
CA PHE A 67 -1.30 3.26 5.37
C PHE A 67 -1.14 1.88 4.75
N HIS A 68 -1.61 1.73 3.52
CA HIS A 68 -1.51 0.47 2.79
C HIS A 68 -0.23 0.42 1.97
N VAL A 69 0.80 -0.18 2.58
CA VAL A 69 2.16 -0.28 2.01
C VAL A 69 2.49 -1.70 1.56
N ALA A 70 1.84 -2.70 2.15
CA ALA A 70 2.09 -4.09 1.83
C ALA A 70 1.76 -4.41 0.37
N ALA A 71 2.69 -5.08 -0.30
CA ALA A 71 2.51 -5.65 -1.63
C ALA A 71 3.42 -6.86 -1.81
N ASP A 72 3.04 -7.76 -2.71
CA ASP A 72 3.97 -8.73 -3.27
C ASP A 72 4.74 -8.04 -4.41
N TYR A 73 6.05 -7.85 -4.19
CA TYR A 73 6.93 -7.11 -5.11
C TYR A 73 7.90 -8.03 -5.87
N ARG A 74 7.67 -9.34 -5.86
CA ARG A 74 8.47 -10.29 -6.65
C ARG A 74 8.35 -9.94 -8.13
N LEU A 75 9.47 -9.77 -8.83
CA LEU A 75 9.48 -9.47 -10.27
C LEU A 75 9.08 -10.67 -11.12
N TRP A 76 9.20 -11.87 -10.56
CA TRP A 76 8.82 -13.14 -11.18
C TRP A 76 8.28 -14.10 -10.12
N SER A 77 7.26 -14.85 -10.48
CA SER A 77 6.67 -15.89 -9.64
C SER A 77 6.26 -17.08 -10.50
N ARG A 78 6.42 -18.30 -9.95
CA ARG A 78 5.85 -19.52 -10.56
C ARG A 78 4.32 -19.55 -10.48
N LYS A 79 3.76 -18.75 -9.57
CA LYS A 79 2.33 -18.65 -9.28
C LYS A 79 1.92 -17.19 -9.27
N PRO A 80 1.78 -16.57 -10.46
CA PRO A 80 1.40 -15.15 -10.53
C PRO A 80 0.05 -14.85 -9.87
N GLU A 81 -0.85 -15.82 -9.83
CA GLU A 81 -2.16 -15.71 -9.18
C GLU A 81 -2.05 -15.33 -7.68
N GLU A 82 -1.01 -15.79 -6.98
CA GLU A 82 -0.77 -15.40 -5.58
C GLU A 82 -0.45 -13.91 -5.44
N MET A 83 0.25 -13.34 -6.44
CA MET A 83 0.58 -11.92 -6.47
C MET A 83 -0.68 -11.08 -6.72
N TYR A 84 -1.53 -11.48 -7.66
CA TYR A 84 -2.80 -10.79 -7.90
C TYR A 84 -3.74 -10.89 -6.70
N ALA A 85 -3.83 -12.05 -6.06
CA ALA A 85 -4.60 -12.22 -4.84
C ALA A 85 -4.09 -11.32 -3.69
N SER A 86 -2.77 -11.12 -3.58
CA SER A 86 -2.20 -10.24 -2.57
C SER A 86 -2.33 -8.77 -2.93
N ASN A 87 -2.01 -8.38 -4.17
CA ASN A 87 -1.94 -6.98 -4.57
C ASN A 87 -3.31 -6.41 -4.93
N VAL A 88 -4.11 -7.12 -5.70
CA VAL A 88 -5.42 -6.62 -6.20
C VAL A 88 -6.52 -6.90 -5.18
N GLU A 89 -6.78 -8.20 -4.90
CA GLU A 89 -7.82 -8.57 -3.95
C GLU A 89 -7.49 -8.10 -2.53
N GLY A 90 -6.19 -8.19 -2.16
CA GLY A 90 -5.71 -7.66 -0.88
C GLY A 90 -5.95 -6.16 -0.72
N THR A 91 -5.73 -5.36 -1.79
CA THR A 91 -6.05 -3.93 -1.77
C THR A 91 -7.55 -3.70 -1.61
N ARG A 92 -8.39 -4.43 -2.35
CA ARG A 92 -9.85 -4.34 -2.20
C ARG A 92 -10.29 -4.67 -0.77
N ASN A 93 -9.76 -5.73 -0.18
CA ASN A 93 -10.06 -6.12 1.20
C ASN A 93 -9.65 -5.03 2.21
N VAL A 94 -8.50 -4.36 2.00
CA VAL A 94 -8.04 -3.25 2.84
C VAL A 94 -9.00 -2.06 2.73
N MET A 95 -9.41 -1.69 1.51
CA MET A 95 -10.33 -0.58 1.27
C MET A 95 -11.71 -0.86 1.91
N ASP A 96 -12.25 -2.07 1.72
CA ASP A 96 -13.51 -2.49 2.33
C ASP A 96 -13.43 -2.47 3.87
N ALA A 97 -12.32 -2.95 4.44
CA ALA A 97 -12.13 -2.93 5.89
C ALA A 97 -12.01 -1.50 6.43
N ALA A 98 -11.31 -0.63 5.72
CA ALA A 98 -11.15 0.78 6.07
C ALA A 98 -12.49 1.53 6.00
N LEU A 99 -13.27 1.31 4.94
CA LEU A 99 -14.61 1.88 4.77
C LEU A 99 -15.56 1.41 5.89
N ALA A 100 -15.60 0.11 6.16
CA ALA A 100 -16.44 -0.47 7.22
C ALA A 100 -16.05 0.04 8.62
N ALA A 101 -14.76 0.27 8.87
CA ALA A 101 -14.24 0.84 10.11
C ALA A 101 -14.44 2.36 10.22
N ARG A 102 -14.91 3.01 9.16
CA ARG A 102 -15.08 4.47 9.05
C ARG A 102 -13.79 5.21 9.40
N VAL A 103 -12.66 4.78 8.82
CA VAL A 103 -11.41 5.52 8.96
C VAL A 103 -11.49 6.86 8.21
N ASP A 104 -10.77 7.86 8.68
CA ASP A 104 -10.82 9.22 8.12
C ASP A 104 -10.19 9.27 6.71
N ARG A 105 -9.21 8.39 6.42
CA ARG A 105 -8.55 8.28 5.11
C ARG A 105 -7.72 7.01 4.95
N VAL A 106 -7.42 6.69 3.70
CA VAL A 106 -6.42 5.67 3.32
C VAL A 106 -5.31 6.33 2.51
N VAL A 107 -4.07 5.98 2.80
CA VAL A 107 -2.90 6.28 1.96
C VAL A 107 -2.45 4.98 1.31
N TYR A 108 -2.66 4.87 0.01
CA TYR A 108 -2.25 3.71 -0.79
C TYR A 108 -0.88 3.94 -1.42
N THR A 109 0.05 3.01 -1.21
CA THR A 109 1.39 3.08 -1.80
C THR A 109 1.41 2.38 -3.15
N SER A 110 1.49 3.16 -4.21
CA SER A 110 1.68 2.68 -5.57
C SER A 110 3.15 2.69 -5.99
N THR A 111 3.41 2.60 -7.27
CA THR A 111 4.73 2.62 -7.87
C THR A 111 4.75 3.52 -9.10
N VAL A 112 5.85 4.20 -9.33
CA VAL A 112 6.05 4.97 -10.57
C VAL A 112 5.86 4.14 -11.83
N GLY A 113 5.96 2.80 -11.71
CA GLY A 113 5.65 1.88 -12.81
C GLY A 113 4.19 1.89 -13.26
N CYS A 114 3.29 2.54 -12.51
CA CYS A 114 1.88 2.77 -12.87
C CYS A 114 1.64 4.14 -13.51
N ILE A 115 2.68 4.94 -13.76
CA ILE A 115 2.61 6.22 -14.45
C ILE A 115 3.11 6.03 -15.88
N GLY A 116 2.42 6.63 -16.84
CA GLY A 116 2.81 6.59 -18.25
C GLY A 116 4.14 7.33 -18.51
N ILE A 117 4.85 6.89 -19.53
CA ILE A 117 6.11 7.55 -19.93
C ILE A 117 5.75 8.69 -20.88
N PRO A 118 6.07 9.96 -20.55
CA PRO A 118 5.79 11.07 -21.43
C PRO A 118 6.70 11.00 -22.67
N LYS A 119 6.19 11.50 -23.82
CA LYS A 119 6.98 11.56 -25.05
C LYS A 119 8.17 12.53 -24.94
N SER A 120 8.09 13.50 -24.05
CA SER A 120 9.13 14.48 -23.74
C SER A 120 8.90 15.11 -22.38
N GLY A 121 9.96 15.61 -21.74
CA GLY A 121 9.86 16.27 -20.44
C GLY A 121 9.76 15.31 -19.26
N VAL A 122 9.18 15.76 -18.15
CA VAL A 122 8.98 15.01 -16.91
C VAL A 122 7.54 14.51 -16.86
N GLY A 123 7.36 13.22 -16.54
CA GLY A 123 6.03 12.64 -16.32
C GLY A 123 5.53 12.91 -14.91
N ASP A 124 4.21 12.97 -14.77
CA ASP A 124 3.51 13.06 -13.50
C ASP A 124 2.32 12.07 -13.47
N GLU A 125 1.56 12.07 -12.40
CA GLU A 125 0.43 11.17 -12.19
C GLU A 125 -0.71 11.33 -13.19
N THR A 126 -0.71 12.38 -14.00
CA THR A 126 -1.72 12.59 -15.05
C THR A 126 -1.39 11.88 -16.36
N GLN A 127 -0.18 11.32 -16.48
CA GLN A 127 0.23 10.61 -17.69
C GLN A 127 -0.60 9.33 -17.86
N PRO A 128 -1.38 9.24 -18.95
CA PRO A 128 -2.20 8.06 -19.19
C PRO A 128 -1.31 6.83 -19.43
N VAL A 129 -1.78 5.71 -18.94
CA VAL A 129 -1.16 4.40 -19.14
C VAL A 129 -2.25 3.33 -19.11
N THR A 130 -2.04 2.27 -19.87
CA THR A 130 -3.00 1.17 -19.96
C THR A 130 -2.41 -0.13 -19.40
N LEU A 131 -3.28 -1.11 -19.12
CA LEU A 131 -2.83 -2.42 -18.62
C LEU A 131 -1.94 -3.15 -19.64
N GLU A 132 -2.18 -2.93 -20.95
CA GLU A 132 -1.41 -3.53 -22.04
C GLU A 132 0.05 -3.05 -22.04
N GLU A 133 0.29 -1.81 -21.61
CA GLU A 133 1.63 -1.23 -21.51
C GLU A 133 2.39 -1.74 -20.29
N MET A 134 1.72 -2.40 -19.35
CA MET A 134 2.35 -2.99 -18.17
C MET A 134 3.09 -4.27 -18.52
N SER A 135 4.41 -4.28 -18.38
CA SER A 135 5.23 -5.47 -18.56
C SER A 135 5.44 -6.22 -17.25
N GLY A 136 5.12 -7.52 -17.25
CA GLY A 136 5.28 -8.43 -16.10
C GLY A 136 4.16 -8.33 -15.07
N ASP A 137 3.99 -9.41 -14.30
CA ASP A 137 2.89 -9.56 -13.37
C ASP A 137 2.91 -8.54 -12.23
N TYR A 138 4.10 -8.16 -11.77
CA TYR A 138 4.22 -7.15 -10.72
C TYR A 138 3.59 -5.82 -11.13
N LYS A 139 3.99 -5.25 -12.29
CA LYS A 139 3.44 -3.98 -12.75
C LYS A 139 1.95 -4.08 -13.04
N ARG A 140 1.52 -5.17 -13.71
CA ARG A 140 0.10 -5.44 -13.99
C ARG A 140 -0.73 -5.49 -12.71
N SER A 141 -0.27 -6.25 -11.71
CA SER A 141 -0.98 -6.36 -10.43
C SER A 141 -1.00 -5.05 -9.66
N LYS A 142 0.07 -4.26 -9.68
CA LYS A 142 0.10 -2.93 -9.03
C LYS A 142 -0.80 -1.92 -9.74
N PHE A 143 -0.82 -1.92 -11.06
CA PHE A 143 -1.74 -1.09 -11.85
C PHE A 143 -3.19 -1.41 -11.51
N GLN A 144 -3.59 -2.69 -11.55
CA GLN A 144 -4.95 -3.09 -11.21
C GLN A 144 -5.30 -2.76 -9.75
N ALA A 145 -4.36 -2.92 -8.81
CA ALA A 145 -4.56 -2.56 -7.42
C ALA A 145 -4.75 -1.04 -7.23
N GLU A 146 -4.05 -0.22 -8.01
CA GLU A 146 -4.25 1.23 -8.02
C GLU A 146 -5.64 1.60 -8.57
N GLN A 147 -6.11 0.93 -9.63
CA GLN A 147 -7.47 1.13 -10.13
C GLN A 147 -8.51 0.82 -9.04
N VAL A 148 -8.32 -0.25 -8.26
CA VAL A 148 -9.18 -0.54 -7.09
C VAL A 148 -9.16 0.62 -6.10
N ALA A 149 -8.00 1.16 -5.76
CA ALA A 149 -7.91 2.29 -4.84
C ALA A 149 -8.62 3.55 -5.38
N LEU A 150 -8.47 3.82 -6.69
CA LEU A 150 -9.12 4.94 -7.37
C LEU A 150 -10.65 4.76 -7.48
N GLU A 151 -11.17 3.53 -7.65
CA GLU A 151 -12.61 3.25 -7.58
C GLU A 151 -13.22 3.75 -6.27
N PHE A 152 -12.58 3.44 -5.13
CA PHE A 152 -13.03 3.93 -3.82
C PHE A 152 -12.93 5.45 -3.68
N ALA A 153 -11.86 6.06 -4.21
CA ALA A 153 -11.71 7.52 -4.24
C ALA A 153 -12.83 8.20 -5.03
N HIS A 154 -13.14 7.68 -6.21
CA HIS A 154 -14.23 8.18 -7.06
C HIS A 154 -15.61 7.98 -6.42
N ALA A 155 -15.78 6.96 -5.60
CA ALA A 155 -16.97 6.75 -4.79
C ALA A 155 -17.07 7.69 -3.57
N GLY A 156 -16.11 8.61 -3.40
CA GLY A 156 -16.09 9.62 -2.34
C GLY A 156 -15.40 9.17 -1.05
N PHE A 157 -14.76 8.01 -1.03
CA PHE A 157 -13.96 7.61 0.14
C PHE A 157 -12.59 8.32 0.08
N PRO A 158 -12.10 8.92 1.19
CA PRO A 158 -10.85 9.68 1.18
C PRO A 158 -9.62 8.77 1.00
N VAL A 159 -9.17 8.60 -0.23
CA VAL A 159 -7.98 7.84 -0.60
C VAL A 159 -6.95 8.78 -1.22
N ALA A 160 -5.72 8.73 -0.72
CA ALA A 160 -4.55 9.36 -1.33
C ALA A 160 -3.64 8.28 -1.91
N VAL A 161 -3.20 8.46 -3.15
CA VAL A 161 -2.21 7.58 -3.79
C VAL A 161 -0.83 8.22 -3.63
N SER A 162 0.15 7.44 -3.18
CA SER A 162 1.54 7.84 -3.05
C SER A 162 2.41 6.92 -3.89
N TYR A 163 3.29 7.49 -4.69
CA TYR A 163 4.20 6.74 -5.55
C TYR A 163 5.58 6.63 -4.94
N THR A 164 6.14 5.43 -4.90
CA THR A 164 7.52 5.23 -4.47
C THR A 164 8.50 5.71 -5.54
N HIS A 165 9.65 6.22 -5.12
CA HIS A 165 10.77 6.67 -5.96
C HIS A 165 10.59 8.01 -6.70
N LEU A 166 9.50 8.76 -6.49
CA LEU A 166 9.34 10.09 -7.09
C LEU A 166 10.30 11.15 -6.54
N THR A 167 10.83 10.96 -5.34
CA THR A 167 11.62 11.96 -4.62
C THR A 167 12.98 11.45 -4.12
N LEU A 168 13.45 10.29 -4.61
CA LEU A 168 14.80 9.87 -4.28
C LEU A 168 15.79 10.79 -4.98
N PRO A 169 16.79 11.37 -4.27
CA PRO A 169 17.84 12.11 -4.91
C PRO A 169 18.56 11.18 -5.89
N THR A 170 18.80 11.67 -7.10
CA THR A 170 19.62 10.94 -8.07
C THR A 170 21.03 10.85 -7.50
N ILE A 171 21.40 9.70 -6.96
CA ILE A 171 22.78 9.45 -6.59
C ILE A 171 23.50 9.15 -7.89
N TYR A 172 24.23 10.14 -8.40
CA TYR A 172 25.17 9.90 -9.47
C TYR A 172 26.29 9.01 -8.89
N SER A 173 26.34 7.75 -9.32
CA SER A 173 27.56 6.96 -9.15
C SER A 173 28.64 7.59 -10.03
N VAL A 174 29.68 8.07 -9.38
CA VAL A 174 30.93 8.48 -10.02
C VAL A 174 31.68 7.24 -10.47
#